data_1726627006d423d03be3a7a235fc2d78
#
_entry.id   1726627006d423d03be3a7a235fc2d78
#
_cell.length_a   1.000
_cell.length_b   1.000
_cell.length_c   1.000
_cell.angle_alpha   90.00
_cell.angle_beta   90.00
_cell.angle_gamma   90.00
#
_symmetry.space_group_name_H-M   'P 1'
#
loop_
_entity.id
_entity.type
_entity.pdbx_description
1 polymer ?
#
loop_
_entity_poly.entity_id
_entity_poly.type
_entity_poly.pdbx_seq_one_letter_code
_entity_poly.pdbx_strand_id
1 'polypeptide(L)'
;MPIRKLALFAAALCVASPASAWWEYGHESVARIAMDSVRPGTRAAIQHLLAKGRLLETPDCPVATIEQASVWADCIKPLGDRFSYAYSWHYQNVDICKPFDLKSACKDGNCVSAQIERNARILADRKAPERERLMALAFLVHFMGDLVQPMHAGDRADKGGNDVKANYGIVGGYTNLHSIWDGYLAERSISTPPRGPRAILASSSPQERAGLAAGTVEDWSRDSWESARNYAYASLIGDACGPKPNDRPTLNEAEVRELIPVVRRQVLAGGVRLARLLDDALGPEAKAPGQRNN
;
A
#
# COMPACT_ATOMS: atom_id res chain seq x y z
N MET A 1 6.24 16.74 62.67
CA MET A 1 6.82 16.80 61.33
C MET A 1 5.95 15.95 60.42
N PRO A 2 5.21 16.52 59.45
CA PRO A 2 4.43 15.70 58.51
C PRO A 2 5.27 15.42 57.26
N ILE A 3 5.34 14.16 56.89
CA ILE A 3 6.00 13.66 55.69
C ILE A 3 5.09 13.95 54.49
N ARG A 4 5.52 14.87 53.61
CA ARG A 4 4.86 15.12 52.31
C ARG A 4 5.19 13.97 51.36
N LYS A 5 4.16 13.19 51.01
CA LYS A 5 4.25 12.22 49.90
C LYS A 5 4.26 12.98 48.57
N LEU A 6 5.36 12.97 47.87
CA LEU A 6 5.45 13.40 46.47
C LEU A 6 4.79 12.32 45.59
N ALA A 7 3.68 12.65 44.97
CA ALA A 7 3.09 11.82 43.91
C ALA A 7 3.81 12.15 42.59
N LEU A 8 4.59 11.22 42.09
CA LEU A 8 5.13 11.29 40.71
C LEU A 8 3.98 10.99 39.73
N PHE A 9 3.54 11.99 38.99
CA PHE A 9 2.70 11.82 37.84
C PHE A 9 3.59 11.37 36.68
N ALA A 10 3.52 10.12 36.28
CA ALA A 10 4.08 9.64 35.03
C ALA A 10 3.16 10.12 33.90
N ALA A 11 3.59 11.13 33.15
CA ALA A 11 2.95 11.51 31.91
C ALA A 11 3.24 10.42 30.85
N ALA A 12 2.24 9.62 30.55
CA ALA A 12 2.29 8.72 29.40
C ALA A 12 2.30 9.59 28.13
N LEU A 13 3.46 9.70 27.48
CA LEU A 13 3.55 10.22 26.12
C LEU A 13 2.85 9.22 25.19
N CYS A 14 1.63 9.54 24.78
CA CYS A 14 1.02 8.90 23.63
C CYS A 14 1.82 9.30 22.39
N VAL A 15 2.77 8.47 21.99
CA VAL A 15 3.40 8.57 20.70
C VAL A 15 2.33 8.15 19.69
N ALA A 16 1.75 9.11 18.97
CA ALA A 16 0.90 8.81 17.83
C ALA A 16 1.77 8.07 16.81
N SER A 17 1.45 6.79 16.56
CA SER A 17 2.07 6.04 15.47
C SER A 17 1.82 6.79 14.16
N PRO A 18 2.84 6.99 13.31
CA PRO A 18 2.62 7.55 11.98
C PRO A 18 1.60 6.66 11.25
N ALA A 19 0.67 7.28 10.52
CA ALA A 19 -0.26 6.55 9.66
C ALA A 19 0.57 5.70 8.69
N SER A 20 0.50 4.39 8.87
CA SER A 20 1.03 3.42 7.91
C SER A 20 -0.01 3.30 6.80
N ALA A 21 0.44 3.23 5.54
CA ALA A 21 -0.35 2.74 4.42
C ALA A 21 -1.04 1.43 4.79
N TRP A 22 -1.94 0.88 3.99
CA TRP A 22 -2.67 -0.33 4.39
C TRP A 22 -2.06 -0.95 5.66
N TRP A 23 -2.79 -1.06 6.76
CA TRP A 23 -2.20 -1.71 7.95
C TRP A 23 -1.59 -3.07 7.56
N GLU A 24 -0.70 -3.58 8.34
CA GLU A 24 0.09 -4.80 8.04
C GLU A 24 -0.70 -5.87 7.29
N TYR A 25 -1.93 -6.17 7.73
CA TYR A 25 -2.77 -7.21 7.14
C TYR A 25 -3.16 -6.95 5.67
N GLY A 26 -3.34 -5.69 5.27
CA GLY A 26 -3.62 -5.32 3.88
C GLY A 26 -2.42 -5.55 2.98
N HIS A 27 -1.24 -5.07 3.39
CA HIS A 27 0.03 -5.29 2.68
C HIS A 27 0.37 -6.78 2.58
N GLU A 28 0.28 -7.53 3.68
CA GLU A 28 0.51 -8.97 3.70
C GLU A 28 -0.43 -9.72 2.76
N SER A 29 -1.70 -9.28 2.66
CA SER A 29 -2.67 -9.88 1.77
C SER A 29 -2.33 -9.70 0.30
N VAL A 30 -1.90 -8.50 -0.11
CA VAL A 30 -1.38 -8.21 -1.46
C VAL A 30 -0.16 -9.08 -1.76
N ALA A 31 0.81 -9.12 -0.84
CA ALA A 31 2.03 -9.93 -0.97
C ALA A 31 1.73 -11.43 -1.08
N ARG A 32 0.80 -11.94 -0.29
CA ARG A 32 0.38 -13.35 -0.32
C ARG A 32 -0.28 -13.71 -1.65
N ILE A 33 -1.20 -12.88 -2.14
CA ILE A 33 -1.82 -13.10 -3.47
C ILE A 33 -0.74 -13.12 -4.55
N ALA A 34 0.22 -12.22 -4.49
CA ALA A 34 1.33 -12.20 -5.44
C ALA A 34 2.15 -13.50 -5.39
N MET A 35 2.55 -13.95 -4.19
CA MET A 35 3.31 -15.18 -4.04
C MET A 35 2.52 -16.42 -4.49
N ASP A 36 1.20 -16.46 -4.29
CA ASP A 36 0.37 -17.57 -4.75
C ASP A 36 0.14 -17.53 -6.28
N SER A 37 0.42 -16.38 -6.93
CA SER A 37 0.20 -16.14 -8.38
C SER A 37 1.45 -16.23 -9.24
N VAL A 38 2.65 -15.97 -8.69
CA VAL A 38 3.90 -16.01 -9.48
C VAL A 38 4.29 -17.40 -9.95
N ARG A 39 5.05 -17.46 -11.06
CA ARG A 39 5.64 -18.70 -11.60
C ARG A 39 6.58 -19.37 -10.59
N PRO A 40 6.73 -20.71 -10.62
CA PRO A 40 7.59 -21.42 -9.65
C PRO A 40 9.04 -20.93 -9.63
N GLY A 41 9.64 -20.61 -10.77
CA GLY A 41 11.01 -20.07 -10.84
C GLY A 41 11.13 -18.69 -10.21
N THR A 42 10.15 -17.82 -10.40
CA THR A 42 10.07 -16.51 -9.77
C THR A 42 9.94 -16.65 -8.26
N ARG A 43 9.08 -17.56 -7.79
CA ARG A 43 8.93 -17.86 -6.36
C ARG A 43 10.26 -18.27 -5.72
N ALA A 44 11.01 -19.17 -6.37
CA ALA A 44 12.31 -19.59 -5.89
C ALA A 44 13.33 -18.43 -5.84
N ALA A 45 13.32 -17.55 -6.85
CA ALA A 45 14.19 -16.37 -6.87
C ALA A 45 13.84 -15.37 -5.75
N ILE A 46 12.56 -15.14 -5.48
CA ILE A 46 12.10 -14.32 -4.35
C ILE A 46 12.60 -14.93 -3.02
N GLN A 47 12.38 -16.22 -2.81
CA GLN A 47 12.82 -16.90 -1.58
C GLN A 47 14.35 -16.85 -1.40
N HIS A 48 15.10 -16.96 -2.49
CA HIS A 48 16.56 -16.82 -2.46
C HIS A 48 17.01 -15.42 -1.99
N LEU A 49 16.36 -14.35 -2.47
CA LEU A 49 16.64 -12.97 -2.03
C LEU A 49 16.25 -12.78 -0.55
N LEU A 50 15.05 -13.20 -0.16
CA LEU A 50 14.55 -13.07 1.22
C LEU A 50 15.43 -13.80 2.24
N ALA A 51 16.02 -14.95 1.87
CA ALA A 51 16.98 -15.66 2.72
C ALA A 51 18.22 -14.82 3.09
N LYS A 52 18.46 -13.74 2.35
CA LYS A 52 19.56 -12.77 2.57
C LYS A 52 19.13 -11.52 3.33
N GLY A 53 18.00 -11.53 4.04
CA GLY A 53 17.43 -10.40 4.77
C GLY A 53 18.42 -9.62 5.61
N ARG A 54 19.42 -10.28 6.19
CA ARG A 54 20.49 -9.64 6.98
C ARG A 54 21.31 -8.59 6.22
N LEU A 55 21.35 -8.64 4.89
CA LEU A 55 22.05 -7.66 4.07
C LEU A 55 21.46 -6.24 4.19
N LEU A 56 20.20 -6.10 4.62
CA LEU A 56 19.57 -4.80 4.82
C LEU A 56 20.00 -4.11 6.12
N GLU A 57 20.60 -4.85 7.06
CA GLU A 57 21.09 -4.31 8.34
C GLU A 57 19.98 -3.56 9.11
N THR A 58 18.78 -4.11 9.12
CA THR A 58 17.60 -3.60 9.84
C THR A 58 17.06 -4.69 10.76
N PRO A 59 17.75 -5.03 11.87
CA PRO A 59 17.42 -6.19 12.71
C PRO A 59 15.99 -6.12 13.28
N ASP A 60 15.50 -4.91 13.61
CA ASP A 60 14.15 -4.71 14.14
C ASP A 60 13.07 -4.71 13.04
N CYS A 61 13.47 -4.67 11.77
CA CYS A 61 12.60 -4.74 10.60
C CYS A 61 13.04 -5.91 9.71
N PRO A 62 12.70 -7.16 10.06
CA PRO A 62 13.15 -8.34 9.34
C PRO A 62 12.53 -8.44 7.94
N VAL A 63 13.26 -9.07 7.01
CA VAL A 63 12.83 -9.35 5.63
C VAL A 63 13.15 -10.80 5.29
N ALA A 64 12.58 -11.74 6.03
CA ALA A 64 12.79 -13.18 5.80
C ALA A 64 11.63 -13.84 5.05
N THR A 65 10.47 -13.19 5.01
CA THR A 65 9.29 -13.65 4.28
C THR A 65 8.72 -12.53 3.41
N ILE A 66 7.83 -12.87 2.47
CA ILE A 66 7.21 -11.87 1.61
C ILE A 66 6.28 -10.94 2.40
N GLU A 67 5.66 -11.44 3.45
CA GLU A 67 4.84 -10.67 4.36
C GLU A 67 5.69 -9.64 5.10
N GLN A 68 6.82 -10.04 5.66
CA GLN A 68 7.75 -9.11 6.29
C GLN A 68 8.28 -8.07 5.29
N ALA A 69 8.59 -8.47 4.05
CA ALA A 69 8.98 -7.55 3.00
C ALA A 69 7.88 -6.53 2.68
N SER A 70 6.60 -6.93 2.76
CA SER A 70 5.46 -6.07 2.46
C SER A 70 5.26 -4.93 3.46
N VAL A 71 5.75 -5.06 4.66
CA VAL A 71 5.65 -4.03 5.72
C VAL A 71 6.98 -3.36 6.04
N TRP A 72 8.06 -3.79 5.39
CA TRP A 72 9.41 -3.31 5.69
C TRP A 72 9.59 -1.82 5.48
N ALA A 73 9.05 -1.25 4.40
CA ALA A 73 9.21 0.17 4.09
C ALA A 73 8.58 1.10 5.13
N ASP A 74 7.51 0.65 5.80
CA ASP A 74 6.92 1.35 6.94
C ASP A 74 7.72 1.11 8.23
N CYS A 75 8.14 -0.12 8.46
CA CYS A 75 8.93 -0.49 9.62
C CYS A 75 10.22 0.32 9.75
N ILE A 76 10.87 0.66 8.63
CA ILE A 76 12.13 1.43 8.63
C ILE A 76 11.97 2.94 8.82
N LYS A 77 10.74 3.48 8.76
CA LYS A 77 10.50 4.93 8.95
C LYS A 77 11.11 5.49 10.24
N PRO A 78 11.00 4.82 11.40
CA PRO A 78 11.62 5.30 12.64
C PRO A 78 13.15 5.29 12.65
N LEU A 79 13.81 4.64 11.68
CA LEU A 79 15.27 4.59 11.58
C LEU A 79 15.89 5.92 11.07
N GLY A 80 15.07 6.96 10.91
CA GLY A 80 15.50 8.34 10.70
C GLY A 80 16.26 8.57 9.40
N ASP A 81 17.34 9.33 9.46
CA ASP A 81 18.07 9.85 8.29
C ASP A 81 18.50 8.77 7.29
N ARG A 82 18.70 7.55 7.75
CA ARG A 82 19.11 6.45 6.88
C ARG A 82 18.10 6.17 5.76
N PHE A 83 16.79 6.37 6.02
CA PHE A 83 15.70 6.04 5.09
C PHE A 83 14.72 7.20 4.85
N SER A 84 14.99 8.40 5.38
CA SER A 84 14.11 9.56 5.26
C SER A 84 13.83 9.96 3.81
N TYR A 85 14.74 9.66 2.89
CA TYR A 85 14.57 9.88 1.46
C TYR A 85 13.36 9.12 0.86
N ALA A 86 12.90 8.06 1.50
CA ALA A 86 11.80 7.24 1.03
C ALA A 86 10.43 7.65 1.59
N TYR A 87 10.33 8.62 2.50
CA TYR A 87 9.07 8.97 3.16
C TYR A 87 7.98 9.44 2.20
N SER A 88 8.34 10.16 1.14
CA SER A 88 7.39 10.60 0.11
C SER A 88 7.04 9.53 -0.95
N TRP A 89 7.71 8.39 -0.92
CA TRP A 89 7.55 7.35 -1.94
C TRP A 89 6.26 6.52 -1.78
N HIS A 90 5.59 6.64 -0.64
CA HIS A 90 4.40 5.85 -0.30
C HIS A 90 3.12 6.32 -0.98
N TYR A 91 3.08 7.52 -1.56
CA TYR A 91 1.88 8.13 -2.13
C TYR A 91 2.20 8.97 -3.37
N GLN A 92 1.18 9.45 -4.03
CA GLN A 92 1.31 10.33 -5.20
C GLN A 92 0.41 11.57 -5.19
N ASN A 93 -0.66 11.60 -4.38
CA ASN A 93 -1.52 12.76 -4.14
C ASN A 93 -2.03 13.46 -5.42
N VAL A 94 -2.56 12.68 -6.38
CA VAL A 94 -3.16 13.25 -7.60
C VAL A 94 -4.51 13.87 -7.25
N ASP A 95 -4.71 15.15 -7.61
CA ASP A 95 -5.95 15.89 -7.34
C ASP A 95 -7.17 15.19 -7.97
N ILE A 96 -8.10 14.72 -7.13
CA ILE A 96 -9.30 13.99 -7.58
C ILE A 96 -10.35 14.90 -8.25
N CYS A 97 -10.22 16.19 -8.10
CA CYS A 97 -11.18 17.17 -8.63
C CYS A 97 -10.70 17.82 -9.95
N LYS A 98 -9.58 17.34 -10.48
CA LYS A 98 -9.04 17.71 -11.78
C LYS A 98 -8.91 16.49 -12.69
N PRO A 99 -8.68 16.66 -13.98
CA PRO A 99 -8.27 15.55 -14.84
C PRO A 99 -7.03 14.86 -14.25
N PHE A 100 -6.98 13.54 -14.38
CA PHE A 100 -5.84 12.76 -13.88
C PHE A 100 -4.52 13.23 -14.51
N ASP A 101 -3.59 13.67 -13.68
CA ASP A 101 -2.26 14.13 -14.09
C ASP A 101 -1.18 13.61 -13.15
N LEU A 102 -0.68 12.41 -13.46
CA LEU A 102 0.39 11.78 -12.70
C LEU A 102 1.72 12.53 -12.84
N LYS A 103 1.97 13.18 -14.00
CA LYS A 103 3.24 13.87 -14.25
C LYS A 103 3.44 15.04 -13.30
N SER A 104 2.40 15.84 -13.06
CA SER A 104 2.48 16.95 -12.11
C SER A 104 2.66 16.44 -10.66
N ALA A 105 1.93 15.40 -10.26
CA ALA A 105 2.00 14.85 -8.92
C ALA A 105 3.33 14.11 -8.64
N CYS A 106 3.95 13.56 -9.69
CA CYS A 106 5.15 12.71 -9.61
C CYS A 106 6.37 13.36 -10.27
N LYS A 107 6.44 14.69 -10.27
CA LYS A 107 7.38 15.49 -11.04
C LYS A 107 8.85 15.10 -10.86
N ASP A 108 9.26 14.81 -9.63
CA ASP A 108 10.66 14.52 -9.30
C ASP A 108 10.91 13.01 -9.09
N GLY A 109 9.97 12.16 -9.49
CA GLY A 109 10.03 10.71 -9.25
C GLY A 109 9.87 10.30 -7.77
N ASN A 110 9.55 11.25 -6.89
CA ASN A 110 9.33 11.02 -5.46
C ASN A 110 7.85 10.66 -5.20
N CYS A 111 7.38 9.62 -5.84
CA CYS A 111 6.01 9.14 -5.71
C CYS A 111 5.96 7.63 -5.85
N VAL A 112 4.88 7.01 -5.38
CA VAL A 112 4.72 5.56 -5.35
C VAL A 112 4.84 4.92 -6.74
N SER A 113 4.25 5.50 -7.77
CA SER A 113 4.30 4.97 -9.15
C SER A 113 5.71 4.94 -9.73
N ALA A 114 6.45 6.05 -9.63
CA ALA A 114 7.83 6.11 -10.12
C ALA A 114 8.74 5.15 -9.35
N GLN A 115 8.49 4.96 -8.05
CA GLN A 115 9.29 4.06 -7.24
C GLN A 115 8.96 2.59 -7.49
N ILE A 116 7.74 2.23 -7.83
CA ILE A 116 7.40 0.90 -8.33
C ILE A 116 8.23 0.58 -9.58
N GLU A 117 8.21 1.46 -10.58
CA GLU A 117 8.97 1.26 -11.81
C GLU A 117 10.49 1.22 -11.57
N ARG A 118 11.01 2.11 -10.72
CA ARG A 118 12.43 2.14 -10.36
C ARG A 118 12.86 0.84 -9.70
N ASN A 119 12.12 0.37 -8.69
CA ASN A 119 12.49 -0.82 -7.96
C ASN A 119 12.30 -2.10 -8.79
N ALA A 120 11.31 -2.16 -9.69
CA ALA A 120 11.19 -3.24 -10.65
C ALA A 120 12.42 -3.34 -11.56
N ARG A 121 12.95 -2.21 -12.06
CA ARG A 121 14.18 -2.18 -12.87
C ARG A 121 15.41 -2.64 -12.08
N ILE A 122 15.60 -2.17 -10.83
CA ILE A 122 16.73 -2.60 -9.98
C ILE A 122 16.64 -4.10 -9.69
N LEU A 123 15.44 -4.59 -9.39
CA LEU A 123 15.22 -6.01 -9.12
C LEU A 123 15.56 -6.90 -10.34
N ALA A 124 15.26 -6.43 -11.55
CA ALA A 124 15.54 -7.12 -12.81
C ALA A 124 17.02 -7.09 -13.19
N ASP A 125 17.79 -6.11 -12.71
CA ASP A 125 19.23 -6.00 -13.03
C ASP A 125 20.03 -7.06 -12.26
N ARG A 126 20.39 -8.14 -12.97
CA ARG A 126 21.19 -9.23 -12.40
C ARG A 126 22.63 -8.83 -12.03
N LYS A 127 23.11 -7.66 -12.49
CA LYS A 127 24.43 -7.12 -12.16
C LYS A 127 24.40 -6.25 -10.91
N ALA A 128 23.22 -5.79 -10.49
CA ALA A 128 23.07 -5.02 -9.26
C ALA A 128 23.43 -5.91 -8.03
N PRO A 129 24.05 -5.31 -7.01
CA PRO A 129 24.35 -6.01 -5.75
C PRO A 129 23.11 -6.66 -5.15
N GLU A 130 23.26 -7.84 -4.56
CA GLU A 130 22.12 -8.56 -3.96
C GLU A 130 21.41 -7.77 -2.87
N ARG A 131 22.15 -6.96 -2.11
CA ARG A 131 21.58 -6.04 -1.11
C ARG A 131 20.61 -5.03 -1.77
N GLU A 132 20.99 -4.46 -2.91
CA GLU A 132 20.14 -3.49 -3.62
C GLU A 132 18.92 -4.17 -4.24
N ARG A 133 19.10 -5.37 -4.80
CA ARG A 133 17.99 -6.17 -5.34
C ARG A 133 17.01 -6.62 -4.26
N LEU A 134 17.50 -7.00 -3.08
CA LEU A 134 16.66 -7.34 -1.94
C LEU A 134 15.89 -6.11 -1.43
N MET A 135 16.55 -4.96 -1.31
CA MET A 135 15.91 -3.70 -0.93
C MET A 135 14.84 -3.29 -1.95
N ALA A 136 15.15 -3.43 -3.25
CA ALA A 136 14.21 -3.17 -4.33
C ALA A 136 13.00 -4.13 -4.29
N LEU A 137 13.21 -5.39 -3.95
CA LEU A 137 12.11 -6.34 -3.73
C LEU A 137 11.20 -5.87 -2.60
N ALA A 138 11.76 -5.51 -1.43
CA ALA A 138 10.98 -5.06 -0.28
C ALA A 138 10.18 -3.79 -0.59
N PHE A 139 10.82 -2.79 -1.22
CA PHE A 139 10.11 -1.59 -1.66
C PHE A 139 9.03 -1.88 -2.70
N LEU A 140 9.31 -2.71 -3.72
CA LEU A 140 8.33 -3.04 -4.75
C LEU A 140 7.10 -3.72 -4.19
N VAL A 141 7.29 -4.68 -3.27
CA VAL A 141 6.20 -5.41 -2.62
C VAL A 141 5.33 -4.46 -1.79
N HIS A 142 5.94 -3.57 -1.02
CA HIS A 142 5.24 -2.59 -0.21
C HIS A 142 4.48 -1.56 -1.07
N PHE A 143 5.18 -0.92 -2.00
CA PHE A 143 4.61 0.16 -2.81
C PHE A 143 3.49 -0.30 -3.75
N MET A 144 3.46 -1.57 -4.14
CA MET A 144 2.29 -2.09 -4.86
C MET A 144 1.06 -2.14 -3.96
N GLY A 145 1.21 -2.44 -2.68
CA GLY A 145 0.15 -2.31 -1.69
C GLY A 145 -0.32 -0.87 -1.55
N ASP A 146 0.63 0.07 -1.43
CA ASP A 146 0.34 1.50 -1.36
C ASP A 146 -0.42 1.99 -2.59
N LEU A 147 0.04 1.64 -3.79
CA LEU A 147 -0.57 2.10 -5.04
C LEU A 147 -2.05 1.71 -5.16
N VAL A 148 -2.43 0.52 -4.69
CA VAL A 148 -3.82 0.04 -4.75
C VAL A 148 -4.67 0.48 -3.57
N GLN A 149 -4.10 1.19 -2.61
CA GLN A 149 -4.85 1.88 -1.57
C GLN A 149 -5.31 3.25 -2.12
N PRO A 150 -6.62 3.48 -2.29
CA PRO A 150 -7.10 4.67 -3.00
C PRO A 150 -6.62 6.01 -2.45
N MET A 151 -6.49 6.12 -1.12
CA MET A 151 -6.08 7.37 -0.47
C MET A 151 -4.58 7.68 -0.64
N HIS A 152 -3.78 6.73 -1.13
CA HIS A 152 -2.39 6.97 -1.53
C HIS A 152 -2.27 7.48 -2.97
N ALA A 153 -3.29 7.22 -3.80
CA ALA A 153 -3.33 7.64 -5.19
C ALA A 153 -4.00 9.00 -5.39
N GLY A 154 -5.15 9.20 -4.72
CA GLY A 154 -5.99 10.39 -4.87
C GLY A 154 -5.94 11.33 -3.65
N ASP A 155 -5.98 12.65 -3.91
CA ASP A 155 -5.95 13.70 -2.90
C ASP A 155 -6.88 14.85 -3.29
N ARG A 156 -7.38 15.58 -2.30
CA ARG A 156 -8.12 16.85 -2.52
C ARG A 156 -7.56 17.98 -1.65
N ALA A 157 -6.24 18.07 -1.56
CA ALA A 157 -5.52 18.99 -0.69
C ALA A 157 -5.84 18.75 0.80
N ASP A 158 -5.89 17.47 1.21
CA ASP A 158 -6.18 17.02 2.57
C ASP A 158 -5.29 15.84 3.00
N LYS A 159 -4.14 15.70 2.35
CA LYS A 159 -3.13 14.67 2.59
C LYS A 159 -3.70 13.26 2.41
N GLY A 160 -4.41 13.05 1.29
CA GLY A 160 -5.08 11.78 1.01
C GLY A 160 -6.11 11.42 2.09
N GLY A 161 -6.93 12.38 2.53
CA GLY A 161 -7.98 12.16 3.52
C GLY A 161 -7.53 12.14 4.98
N ASN A 162 -6.24 12.37 5.29
CA ASN A 162 -5.78 12.46 6.68
C ASN A 162 -6.40 13.66 7.43
N ASP A 163 -6.67 14.76 6.73
CA ASP A 163 -7.30 15.94 7.31
C ASP A 163 -8.85 15.84 7.33
N VAL A 164 -9.44 14.77 6.78
CA VAL A 164 -10.89 14.50 6.80
C VAL A 164 -11.24 13.66 8.02
N LYS A 165 -11.67 14.34 9.09
CA LYS A 165 -12.15 13.66 10.31
C LYS A 165 -13.38 12.83 10.00
N ALA A 166 -13.43 11.58 10.44
CA ALA A 166 -14.52 10.66 10.17
C ALA A 166 -14.74 9.68 11.32
N ASN A 167 -15.90 9.04 11.34
CA ASN A 167 -16.19 7.90 12.20
C ASN A 167 -16.38 6.65 11.33
N TYR A 168 -16.06 5.49 11.88
CA TYR A 168 -16.28 4.19 11.26
C TYR A 168 -17.32 3.39 12.03
N GLY A 169 -18.52 3.26 11.46
CA GLY A 169 -19.65 2.59 12.13
C GLY A 169 -19.94 3.19 13.51
N ILE A 170 -20.05 2.32 14.49
CA ILE A 170 -20.23 2.70 15.91
C ILE A 170 -18.91 3.00 16.63
N VAL A 171 -17.78 2.79 15.97
CA VAL A 171 -16.46 3.12 16.51
C VAL A 171 -16.28 4.62 16.37
N GLY A 172 -16.74 5.34 17.39
CA GLY A 172 -16.45 6.77 17.50
C GLY A 172 -14.99 6.99 17.90
N GLY A 173 -14.46 8.17 17.62
CA GLY A 173 -13.14 8.54 18.10
C GLY A 173 -12.32 9.37 17.12
N TYR A 174 -11.03 9.38 17.35
CA TYR A 174 -10.09 10.22 16.61
C TYR A 174 -9.55 9.53 15.34
N THR A 175 -10.47 9.13 14.42
CA THR A 175 -10.05 8.60 13.13
C THR A 175 -10.28 9.59 11.99
N ASN A 176 -9.81 9.28 10.82
CA ASN A 176 -9.94 10.05 9.60
C ASN A 176 -10.20 9.12 8.41
N LEU A 177 -10.55 9.69 7.26
CA LEU A 177 -10.87 8.93 6.06
C LEU A 177 -9.71 8.02 5.62
N HIS A 178 -8.47 8.53 5.68
CA HIS A 178 -7.28 7.75 5.34
C HIS A 178 -7.15 6.50 6.20
N SER A 179 -7.16 6.66 7.54
CA SER A 179 -7.05 5.53 8.48
C SER A 179 -8.20 4.53 8.38
N ILE A 180 -9.40 4.97 8.00
CA ILE A 180 -10.52 4.06 7.74
C ILE A 180 -10.17 3.11 6.59
N TRP A 181 -9.63 3.64 5.49
CA TRP A 181 -9.25 2.84 4.33
C TRP A 181 -8.02 1.98 4.60
N ASP A 182 -7.01 2.53 5.27
CA ASP A 182 -5.78 1.80 5.58
C ASP A 182 -6.02 0.56 6.45
N GLY A 183 -6.89 0.68 7.45
CA GLY A 183 -7.06 -0.36 8.46
C GLY A 183 -8.46 -0.92 8.57
N TYR A 184 -9.36 -0.20 9.20
CA TYR A 184 -10.66 -0.73 9.61
C TYR A 184 -11.45 -1.37 8.46
N LEU A 185 -11.53 -0.68 7.33
CA LEU A 185 -12.26 -1.16 6.14
C LEU A 185 -11.50 -2.29 5.44
N ALA A 186 -10.17 -2.21 5.36
CA ALA A 186 -9.33 -3.26 4.79
C ALA A 186 -9.45 -4.57 5.58
N GLU A 187 -9.24 -4.51 6.90
CA GLU A 187 -9.38 -5.68 7.77
C GLU A 187 -10.77 -6.28 7.71
N ARG A 188 -11.81 -5.44 7.77
CA ARG A 188 -13.19 -5.87 7.62
C ARG A 188 -13.42 -6.60 6.30
N SER A 189 -12.94 -6.04 5.20
CA SER A 189 -13.16 -6.57 3.86
C SER A 189 -12.44 -7.90 3.65
N ILE A 190 -11.18 -8.00 4.06
CA ILE A 190 -10.37 -9.22 3.91
C ILE A 190 -10.88 -10.33 4.84
N SER A 191 -11.37 -9.98 6.05
CA SER A 191 -11.88 -10.92 7.04
C SER A 191 -13.34 -11.31 6.84
N THR A 192 -14.08 -10.66 5.94
CA THR A 192 -15.45 -11.07 5.58
C THR A 192 -15.42 -12.38 4.81
N PRO A 193 -16.33 -13.36 5.09
CA PRO A 193 -16.38 -14.63 4.37
C PRO A 193 -16.62 -14.46 2.85
N PRO A 194 -15.95 -15.26 1.99
CA PRO A 194 -14.86 -16.19 2.30
C PRO A 194 -13.57 -15.42 2.65
N ARG A 195 -12.91 -15.83 3.74
CA ARG A 195 -11.90 -15.02 4.43
C ARG A 195 -10.49 -15.19 3.86
N GLY A 196 -9.76 -14.06 3.88
CA GLY A 196 -8.31 -14.01 3.65
C GLY A 196 -7.91 -13.96 2.18
N PRO A 197 -6.61 -13.69 1.93
CA PRO A 197 -6.08 -13.42 0.59
C PRO A 197 -6.26 -14.60 -0.38
N ARG A 198 -6.11 -15.84 0.08
CA ARG A 198 -6.32 -17.03 -0.77
C ARG A 198 -7.77 -17.19 -1.22
N ALA A 199 -8.72 -16.86 -0.37
CA ALA A 199 -10.13 -16.91 -0.73
C ALA A 199 -10.50 -15.78 -1.71
N ILE A 200 -9.92 -14.60 -1.56
CA ILE A 200 -10.06 -13.49 -2.51
C ILE A 200 -9.51 -13.93 -3.88
N LEU A 201 -8.32 -14.52 -3.93
CA LEU A 201 -7.72 -15.03 -5.16
C LEU A 201 -8.59 -16.14 -5.78
N ALA A 202 -9.06 -17.10 -4.99
CA ALA A 202 -9.86 -18.23 -5.45
C ALA A 202 -11.26 -17.83 -5.97
N SER A 203 -11.80 -16.70 -5.49
CA SER A 203 -13.10 -16.18 -5.95
C SER A 203 -13.03 -15.46 -7.30
N SER A 204 -11.83 -15.22 -7.83
CA SER A 204 -11.62 -14.56 -9.13
C SER A 204 -11.35 -15.55 -10.25
N SER A 205 -11.83 -15.25 -11.45
CA SER A 205 -11.54 -16.04 -12.65
C SER A 205 -10.13 -15.75 -13.19
N PRO A 206 -9.53 -16.66 -13.99
CA PRO A 206 -8.26 -16.37 -14.67
C PRO A 206 -8.34 -15.15 -15.60
N GLN A 207 -9.48 -14.93 -16.27
CA GLN A 207 -9.70 -13.77 -17.12
C GLN A 207 -9.74 -12.47 -16.33
N GLU A 208 -10.44 -12.45 -15.21
CA GLU A 208 -10.48 -11.30 -14.31
C GLU A 208 -9.06 -10.95 -13.80
N ARG A 209 -8.30 -11.94 -13.34
CA ARG A 209 -6.92 -11.72 -12.89
C ARG A 209 -6.02 -11.17 -14.00
N ALA A 210 -6.12 -11.73 -15.21
CA ALA A 210 -5.38 -11.24 -16.38
C ALA A 210 -5.77 -9.79 -16.74
N GLY A 211 -7.06 -9.47 -16.68
CA GLY A 211 -7.56 -8.11 -16.90
C GLY A 211 -7.05 -7.12 -15.85
N LEU A 212 -7.07 -7.49 -14.56
CA LEU A 212 -6.57 -6.66 -13.47
C LEU A 212 -5.05 -6.44 -13.55
N ALA A 213 -4.30 -7.44 -14.01
CA ALA A 213 -2.85 -7.34 -14.19
C ALA A 213 -2.44 -6.59 -15.45
N ALA A 214 -3.34 -6.37 -16.41
CA ALA A 214 -3.03 -5.66 -17.66
C ALA A 214 -2.72 -4.18 -17.44
N GLY A 215 -2.18 -3.51 -18.49
CA GLY A 215 -1.87 -2.09 -18.45
C GLY A 215 -0.49 -1.76 -17.87
N THR A 216 -0.28 -0.49 -17.59
CA THR A 216 0.96 0.09 -17.06
C THR A 216 0.79 0.51 -15.58
N VAL A 217 1.86 0.90 -14.93
CA VAL A 217 1.79 1.49 -13.57
C VAL A 217 0.96 2.77 -13.58
N GLU A 218 1.00 3.56 -14.67
CA GLU A 218 0.15 4.76 -14.81
C GLU A 218 -1.34 4.40 -14.91
N ASP A 219 -1.69 3.33 -15.67
CA ASP A 219 -3.08 2.85 -15.75
C ASP A 219 -3.58 2.39 -14.37
N TRP A 220 -2.74 1.69 -13.61
CA TRP A 220 -3.06 1.25 -12.25
C TRP A 220 -3.19 2.41 -11.26
N SER A 221 -2.37 3.44 -11.44
CA SER A 221 -2.48 4.69 -10.69
C SER A 221 -3.82 5.39 -10.92
N ARG A 222 -4.24 5.45 -12.19
CA ARG A 222 -5.54 6.02 -12.58
C ARG A 222 -6.70 5.22 -11.97
N ASP A 223 -6.65 3.88 -12.02
CA ASP A 223 -7.66 2.98 -11.43
C ASP A 223 -7.82 3.24 -9.91
N SER A 224 -6.71 3.44 -9.21
CA SER A 224 -6.72 3.74 -7.77
C SER A 224 -7.18 5.18 -7.47
N TRP A 225 -6.80 6.15 -8.30
CA TRP A 225 -7.27 7.52 -8.23
C TRP A 225 -8.79 7.62 -8.49
N GLU A 226 -9.32 6.90 -9.48
CA GLU A 226 -10.76 6.80 -9.71
C GLU A 226 -11.47 6.17 -8.50
N SER A 227 -10.86 5.15 -7.90
CA SER A 227 -11.38 4.52 -6.69
C SER A 227 -11.40 5.47 -5.50
N ALA A 228 -10.39 6.34 -5.35
CA ALA A 228 -10.40 7.39 -4.34
C ALA A 228 -11.61 8.32 -4.51
N ARG A 229 -11.79 8.86 -5.71
CA ARG A 229 -12.88 9.78 -6.04
C ARG A 229 -14.25 9.12 -5.88
N ASN A 230 -14.46 7.97 -6.53
CA ASN A 230 -15.79 7.39 -6.74
C ASN A 230 -16.26 6.56 -5.53
N TYR A 231 -15.32 6.09 -4.69
CA TYR A 231 -15.65 5.24 -3.55
C TYR A 231 -15.18 5.85 -2.23
N ALA A 232 -13.90 6.24 -2.10
CA ALA A 232 -13.41 6.65 -0.79
C ALA A 232 -13.99 7.99 -0.33
N TYR A 233 -13.91 9.00 -1.15
CA TYR A 233 -14.50 10.29 -0.82
C TYR A 233 -16.03 10.27 -0.97
N ALA A 234 -16.53 9.74 -2.09
CA ALA A 234 -17.97 9.82 -2.38
C ALA A 234 -18.82 9.08 -1.35
N SER A 235 -18.39 7.93 -0.83
CA SER A 235 -19.16 7.20 0.19
C SER A 235 -19.27 7.93 1.53
N LEU A 236 -18.30 8.77 1.85
CA LEU A 236 -18.29 9.49 3.12
C LEU A 236 -18.94 10.86 3.04
N ILE A 237 -18.75 11.58 1.92
CA ILE A 237 -19.14 12.98 1.80
C ILE A 237 -20.10 13.28 0.63
N GLY A 238 -20.54 12.26 -0.10
CA GLY A 238 -21.44 12.36 -1.25
C GLY A 238 -20.76 12.93 -2.49
N ASP A 239 -20.65 14.24 -2.60
CA ASP A 239 -19.87 14.87 -3.66
C ASP A 239 -18.38 14.91 -3.28
N ALA A 240 -17.59 14.08 -3.93
CA ALA A 240 -16.15 13.99 -3.67
C ALA A 240 -15.39 15.31 -3.87
N CYS A 241 -15.92 16.22 -4.70
CA CYS A 241 -15.35 17.53 -5.00
C CYS A 241 -16.15 18.70 -4.43
N GLY A 242 -17.21 18.40 -3.68
CA GLY A 242 -18.03 19.39 -2.99
C GLY A 242 -17.32 20.06 -1.80
N PRO A 243 -18.01 20.91 -1.07
CA PRO A 243 -17.45 21.54 0.12
C PRO A 243 -16.98 20.52 1.15
N LYS A 244 -15.92 20.85 1.89
CA LYS A 244 -15.46 20.01 3.00
C LYS A 244 -16.57 19.95 4.07
N PRO A 245 -16.85 18.75 4.66
CA PRO A 245 -17.83 18.66 5.72
C PRO A 245 -17.40 19.48 6.93
N ASN A 246 -18.34 20.19 7.54
CA ASN A 246 -18.11 20.99 8.74
C ASN A 246 -18.08 20.14 10.02
N ASP A 247 -18.64 18.93 9.96
CA ASP A 247 -18.73 17.96 11.02
C ASP A 247 -17.89 16.72 10.73
N ARG A 248 -18.02 15.72 11.58
CA ARG A 248 -17.37 14.44 11.42
C ARG A 248 -18.36 13.43 10.84
N PRO A 249 -18.40 13.22 9.52
CA PRO A 249 -19.29 12.24 8.92
C PRO A 249 -18.94 10.81 9.38
N THR A 250 -19.94 9.94 9.33
CA THR A 250 -19.81 8.53 9.72
C THR A 250 -19.97 7.66 8.49
N LEU A 251 -18.99 6.82 8.23
CA LEU A 251 -19.13 5.70 7.29
C LEU A 251 -19.95 4.61 8.01
N ASN A 252 -21.22 4.50 7.71
CA ASN A 252 -22.13 3.59 8.39
C ASN A 252 -22.02 2.14 7.86
N GLU A 253 -22.68 1.20 8.53
CA GLU A 253 -22.59 -0.24 8.22
C GLU A 253 -23.11 -0.58 6.81
N ALA A 254 -24.06 0.16 6.24
CA ALA A 254 -24.56 -0.06 4.89
C ALA A 254 -23.49 0.33 3.86
N GLU A 255 -22.88 1.50 4.01
CA GLU A 255 -21.77 1.97 3.18
C GLU A 255 -20.55 1.05 3.29
N VAL A 256 -20.21 0.59 4.51
CA VAL A 256 -19.13 -0.39 4.72
C VAL A 256 -19.38 -1.65 3.91
N ARG A 257 -20.62 -2.19 3.90
CA ARG A 257 -20.95 -3.40 3.12
C ARG A 257 -20.80 -3.18 1.62
N GLU A 258 -21.16 -2.02 1.12
CA GLU A 258 -21.02 -1.67 -0.29
C GLU A 258 -19.55 -1.54 -0.70
N LEU A 259 -18.69 -1.12 0.22
CA LEU A 259 -17.25 -0.93 -0.02
C LEU A 259 -16.43 -2.24 0.09
N ILE A 260 -16.93 -3.27 0.77
CA ILE A 260 -16.21 -4.56 0.89
C ILE A 260 -15.77 -5.11 -0.47
N PRO A 261 -16.63 -5.23 -1.51
CA PRO A 261 -16.18 -5.73 -2.81
C PRO A 261 -15.17 -4.82 -3.49
N VAL A 262 -15.24 -3.50 -3.28
CA VAL A 262 -14.29 -2.53 -3.83
C VAL A 262 -12.90 -2.76 -3.25
N VAL A 263 -12.78 -2.84 -1.92
CA VAL A 263 -11.50 -3.10 -1.24
C VAL A 263 -10.93 -4.46 -1.63
N ARG A 264 -11.78 -5.51 -1.68
CA ARG A 264 -11.33 -6.86 -2.11
C ARG A 264 -10.78 -6.85 -3.54
N ARG A 265 -11.42 -6.09 -4.44
CA ARG A 265 -10.93 -5.89 -5.81
C ARG A 265 -9.57 -5.17 -5.82
N GLN A 266 -9.36 -4.14 -5.01
CA GLN A 266 -8.08 -3.44 -4.90
C GLN A 266 -6.96 -4.37 -4.37
N VAL A 267 -7.22 -5.15 -3.32
CA VAL A 267 -6.28 -6.14 -2.78
C VAL A 267 -5.94 -7.21 -3.82
N LEU A 268 -6.93 -7.73 -4.55
CA LEU A 268 -6.71 -8.69 -5.63
C LEU A 268 -5.87 -8.07 -6.75
N ALA A 269 -6.24 -6.86 -7.20
CA ALA A 269 -5.52 -6.14 -8.25
C ALA A 269 -4.05 -5.91 -7.86
N GLY A 270 -3.79 -5.44 -6.64
CA GLY A 270 -2.43 -5.27 -6.11
C GLY A 270 -1.62 -6.57 -6.17
N GLY A 271 -2.21 -7.68 -5.72
CA GLY A 271 -1.54 -8.97 -5.72
C GLY A 271 -1.20 -9.48 -7.12
N VAL A 272 -2.11 -9.41 -8.08
CA VAL A 272 -1.85 -9.91 -9.45
C VAL A 272 -0.96 -8.96 -10.27
N ARG A 273 -1.05 -7.64 -10.03
CA ARG A 273 -0.13 -6.64 -10.61
C ARG A 273 1.30 -6.84 -10.09
N LEU A 274 1.45 -7.04 -8.79
CA LEU A 274 2.74 -7.37 -8.17
C LEU A 274 3.30 -8.67 -8.73
N ALA A 275 2.49 -9.72 -8.83
CA ALA A 275 2.93 -11.01 -9.40
C ALA A 275 3.47 -10.84 -10.82
N ARG A 276 2.81 -10.05 -11.67
CA ARG A 276 3.30 -9.75 -13.02
C ARG A 276 4.66 -9.05 -12.99
N LEU A 277 4.82 -7.98 -12.19
CA LEU A 277 6.10 -7.28 -12.11
C LEU A 277 7.23 -8.16 -11.57
N LEU A 278 6.94 -9.04 -10.61
CA LEU A 278 7.90 -9.99 -10.07
C LEU A 278 8.29 -11.04 -11.11
N ASP A 279 7.31 -11.54 -11.88
CA ASP A 279 7.57 -12.48 -12.98
C ASP A 279 8.39 -11.84 -14.10
N ASP A 280 8.12 -10.58 -14.43
CA ASP A 280 8.88 -9.82 -15.43
C ASP A 280 10.31 -9.54 -14.97
N ALA A 281 10.53 -9.28 -13.68
CA ALA A 281 11.85 -8.94 -13.12
C ALA A 281 12.71 -10.17 -12.80
N LEU A 282 12.12 -11.26 -12.32
CA LEU A 282 12.84 -12.41 -11.76
C LEU A 282 12.64 -13.72 -12.53
N GLY A 283 11.69 -13.75 -13.46
CA GLY A 283 11.44 -14.96 -14.26
C GLY A 283 12.62 -15.38 -15.13
N PRO A 284 12.65 -16.63 -15.59
CA PRO A 284 13.73 -17.12 -16.46
C PRO A 284 13.82 -16.38 -17.81
N GLU A 285 12.72 -15.77 -18.24
CA GLU A 285 12.63 -14.96 -19.45
C GLU A 285 12.80 -13.46 -19.18
N ALA A 286 13.22 -13.07 -17.98
CA ALA A 286 13.43 -11.69 -17.60
C ALA A 286 14.43 -11.03 -18.57
N LYS A 287 13.97 -10.06 -19.35
CA LYS A 287 14.79 -9.30 -20.28
C LYS A 287 15.70 -8.37 -19.50
N ALA A 288 16.95 -8.23 -19.95
CA ALA A 288 17.86 -7.24 -19.40
C ALA A 288 17.25 -5.82 -19.52
N PRO A 289 17.42 -4.94 -18.51
CA PRO A 289 16.95 -3.56 -18.58
C PRO A 289 17.49 -2.87 -19.85
N GLY A 290 16.60 -2.35 -20.69
CA GLY A 290 16.97 -1.62 -21.90
C GLY A 290 16.57 -2.25 -23.24
N GLN A 291 16.13 -3.50 -23.29
CA GLN A 291 15.58 -4.09 -24.51
C GLN A 291 14.09 -3.76 -24.66
N ARG A 292 13.77 -2.64 -25.30
CA ARG A 292 12.41 -2.39 -25.81
C ARG A 292 12.20 -3.26 -27.06
N ASN A 293 11.02 -3.86 -27.17
CA ASN A 293 10.61 -4.43 -28.45
C ASN A 293 10.42 -3.27 -29.44
N ASN A 294 11.18 -3.30 -30.52
CA ASN A 294 10.88 -2.51 -31.72
C ASN A 294 9.63 -3.05 -32.38
#